data_e3163a7a6f9800e4162c9fe990393e0d
#
_entry.id   e3163a7a6f9800e4162c9fe990393e0d
#
_cell.length_a   1.000
_cell.length_b   1.000
_cell.length_c   1.000
_cell.angle_alpha   90.00
_cell.angle_beta   90.00
_cell.angle_gamma   90.00
#
_symmetry.space_group_name_H-M   'P 1'
#
loop_
_entity.id
_entity.type
_entity.pdbx_description
1 polymer ?
#
loop_
_entity_poly.entity_id
_entity_poly.type
_entity_poly.pdbx_seq_one_letter_code
_entity_poly.pdbx_strand_id
1 'polypeptide(L)'
;MAYNEEDFLQLSGLQHFRFCRRQWALIHIEHQWAENYRTIDGAILHENAHDTDFQERRGDRFITRGVSVYSAELGISGQCDVLEYHRGAVGIPLSGKEGLWQPYPVEYKRGRPREDTGDTLQLCAQAMCLESMLC
;
A
#
# COMPACT_ATOMS: atom_id res chain seq x y z
N MET A 1 -15.92 -12.10 11.42
CA MET A 1 -15.75 -11.25 12.61
C MET A 1 -14.84 -10.10 12.27
N ALA A 2 -15.21 -8.88 12.54
CA ALA A 2 -14.42 -7.72 12.23
C ALA A 2 -13.59 -7.26 13.45
N TYR A 3 -12.37 -6.80 13.21
CA TYR A 3 -11.53 -6.19 14.25
C TYR A 3 -11.93 -4.74 14.48
N ASN A 4 -11.71 -4.23 15.68
CA ASN A 4 -11.85 -2.79 15.95
C ASN A 4 -10.67 -2.03 15.34
N GLU A 5 -10.91 -0.78 14.94
CA GLU A 5 -9.88 0.06 14.32
C GLU A 5 -8.62 0.22 15.20
N GLU A 6 -8.80 0.30 16.51
CA GLU A 6 -7.70 0.41 17.48
C GLU A 6 -6.80 -0.84 17.53
N ASP A 7 -7.30 -1.99 17.05
CA ASP A 7 -6.57 -3.25 17.02
C ASP A 7 -5.88 -3.50 15.68
N PHE A 8 -6.03 -2.59 14.71
CA PHE A 8 -5.45 -2.79 13.38
C PHE A 8 -3.93 -2.78 13.42
N LEU A 9 -3.34 -3.76 12.76
CA LEU A 9 -1.90 -3.82 12.55
C LEU A 9 -1.53 -3.04 11.29
N GLN A 10 -0.33 -2.46 11.28
CA GLN A 10 0.18 -1.77 10.11
C GLN A 10 0.50 -2.76 8.99
N LEU A 11 0.01 -2.46 7.81
CA LEU A 11 0.20 -3.29 6.62
C LEU A 11 1.69 -3.51 6.29
N SER A 12 2.52 -2.48 6.46
CA SER A 12 3.97 -2.57 6.28
C SER A 12 4.63 -3.60 7.23
N GLY A 13 3.99 -3.89 8.36
CA GLY A 13 4.46 -4.90 9.30
C GLY A 13 4.49 -6.31 8.73
N LEU A 14 3.66 -6.60 7.73
CA LEU A 14 3.66 -7.91 7.07
C LEU A 14 5.01 -8.20 6.39
N GLN A 15 5.53 -7.22 5.66
CA GLN A 15 6.82 -7.35 5.00
C GLN A 15 7.96 -7.42 6.02
N HIS A 16 7.93 -6.60 7.06
CA HIS A 16 8.92 -6.64 8.13
C HIS A 16 8.93 -7.99 8.85
N PHE A 17 7.76 -8.52 9.18
CA PHE A 17 7.61 -9.82 9.84
C PHE A 17 8.11 -10.97 8.97
N ARG A 18 7.80 -10.95 7.69
CA ARG A 18 8.24 -11.97 6.72
C ARG A 18 9.75 -11.95 6.53
N PHE A 19 10.34 -10.75 6.53
CA PHE A 19 11.79 -10.58 6.43
C PHE A 19 12.50 -11.03 7.71
N CYS A 20 12.06 -10.54 8.89
CA CYS A 20 12.65 -10.85 10.17
C CYS A 20 11.67 -10.56 11.31
N ARG A 21 11.26 -11.59 12.03
CA ARG A 21 10.32 -11.44 13.16
C ARG A 21 10.87 -10.52 14.26
N ARG A 22 12.16 -10.56 14.50
CA ARG A 22 12.82 -9.70 15.49
C ARG A 22 12.78 -8.24 15.05
N GLN A 23 13.05 -7.97 13.78
CA GLN A 23 12.92 -6.62 13.21
C GLN A 23 11.51 -6.08 13.36
N TRP A 24 10.52 -6.91 13.05
CA TRP A 24 9.13 -6.55 13.23
C TRP A 24 8.82 -6.18 14.69
N ALA A 25 9.26 -6.99 15.66
CA ALA A 25 9.03 -6.74 17.06
C ALA A 25 9.72 -5.45 17.54
N LEU A 26 10.94 -5.19 17.11
CA LEU A 26 11.67 -3.98 17.45
C LEU A 26 10.98 -2.71 16.91
N ILE A 27 10.45 -2.77 15.70
CA ILE A 27 9.78 -1.62 15.08
C ILE A 27 8.37 -1.43 15.64
N HIS A 28 7.55 -2.48 15.68
CA HIS A 28 6.11 -2.38 15.90
C HIS A 28 5.68 -2.60 17.33
N ILE A 29 6.48 -3.30 18.16
CA ILE A 29 6.18 -3.51 19.58
C ILE A 29 7.03 -2.59 20.45
N GLU A 30 8.34 -2.58 20.24
CA GLU A 30 9.27 -1.82 21.10
C GLU A 30 9.54 -0.41 20.58
N HIS A 31 9.04 -0.07 19.39
CA HIS A 31 9.19 1.25 18.75
C HIS A 31 10.63 1.73 18.64
N GLN A 32 11.57 0.81 18.43
CA GLN A 32 12.97 1.11 18.20
C GLN A 32 13.28 1.24 16.72
N TRP A 33 13.76 2.41 16.31
CA TRP A 33 14.10 2.70 14.93
C TRP A 33 15.39 3.50 14.85
N ALA A 34 16.32 3.06 14.00
CA ALA A 34 17.53 3.80 13.68
C ALA A 34 17.60 4.02 12.17
N GLU A 35 17.73 5.26 11.76
CA GLU A 35 17.83 5.60 10.34
C GLU A 35 19.25 5.40 9.80
N ASN A 36 19.34 4.99 8.56
CA ASN A 36 20.57 4.96 7.79
C ASN A 36 20.29 5.53 6.40
N TYR A 37 21.34 5.68 5.56
CA TYR A 37 21.18 6.30 4.25
C TYR A 37 20.14 5.57 3.36
N ARG A 38 20.00 4.25 3.50
CA ARG A 38 19.01 3.49 2.73
C ARG A 38 17.58 3.77 3.16
N THR A 39 17.36 3.91 4.46
CA THR A 39 16.04 4.26 4.99
C THR A 39 15.68 5.70 4.67
N ILE A 40 16.64 6.63 4.68
CA ILE A 40 16.45 8.02 4.28
C ILE A 40 16.10 8.12 2.79
N ASP A 41 16.85 7.43 1.92
CA ASP A 41 16.52 7.38 0.49
C ASP A 41 15.15 6.77 0.23
N GLY A 42 14.80 5.71 0.95
CA GLY A 42 13.48 5.09 0.86
C GLY A 42 12.39 6.06 1.31
N ALA A 43 12.61 6.81 2.38
CA ALA A 43 11.66 7.82 2.87
C ALA A 43 11.44 8.94 1.84
N ILE A 44 12.49 9.43 1.20
CA ILE A 44 12.39 10.43 0.13
C ILE A 44 11.59 9.90 -1.06
N LEU A 45 11.86 8.65 -1.47
CA LEU A 45 11.12 8.00 -2.54
C LEU A 45 9.62 7.87 -2.19
N HIS A 46 9.31 7.48 -0.96
CA HIS A 46 7.94 7.37 -0.47
C HIS A 46 7.26 8.74 -0.35
N GLU A 47 7.97 9.77 0.08
CA GLU A 47 7.45 11.14 0.14
C GLU A 47 6.98 11.60 -1.24
N ASN A 48 7.78 11.37 -2.27
CA ASN A 48 7.40 11.69 -3.65
C ASN A 48 6.21 10.86 -4.13
N ALA A 49 6.15 9.59 -3.74
CA ALA A 49 5.03 8.71 -4.10
C ALA A 49 3.74 9.10 -3.39
N HIS A 50 3.83 9.65 -2.18
CA HIS A 50 2.68 10.04 -1.35
C HIS A 50 2.22 11.49 -1.55
N ASP A 51 2.71 12.18 -2.57
CA ASP A 51 2.22 13.51 -2.93
C ASP A 51 0.77 13.41 -3.44
N THR A 52 -0.18 13.61 -2.53
CA THR A 52 -1.62 13.46 -2.80
C THR A 52 -2.18 14.56 -3.70
N ASP A 53 -1.48 15.68 -3.85
CA ASP A 53 -1.91 16.76 -4.73
C ASP A 53 -1.60 16.45 -6.19
N PHE A 54 -0.73 15.48 -6.44
CA PHE A 54 -0.32 15.10 -7.78
C PHE A 54 -1.20 13.97 -8.31
N GLN A 55 -2.09 14.31 -9.24
CA GLN A 55 -2.92 13.35 -9.96
C GLN A 55 -2.50 13.35 -11.43
N GLU A 56 -2.17 12.17 -11.95
CA GLU A 56 -1.88 11.98 -13.36
C GLU A 56 -3.04 11.28 -14.05
N ARG A 57 -3.39 11.79 -15.23
CA ARG A 57 -4.31 11.10 -16.13
C ARG A 57 -3.63 10.92 -17.48
N ARG A 58 -3.56 9.69 -17.95
CA ARG A 58 -3.02 9.35 -19.27
C ARG A 58 -4.01 8.46 -20.00
N GLY A 59 -4.94 9.08 -20.74
CA GLY A 59 -5.94 8.34 -21.51
C GLY A 59 -6.80 7.43 -20.62
N ASP A 60 -6.61 6.12 -20.75
CA ASP A 60 -7.34 5.10 -20.00
C ASP A 60 -6.68 4.74 -18.67
N ARG A 61 -5.73 5.53 -18.18
CA ARG A 61 -5.08 5.37 -16.90
C ARG A 61 -5.22 6.60 -16.05
N PHE A 62 -5.43 6.38 -14.77
CA PHE A 62 -5.51 7.41 -13.76
C PHE A 62 -4.67 7.00 -12.55
N ILE A 63 -3.93 7.92 -11.96
CA ILE A 63 -3.00 7.62 -10.87
C ILE A 63 -3.31 8.51 -9.68
N THR A 64 -3.45 7.92 -8.50
CA THR A 64 -3.51 8.60 -7.21
C THR A 64 -2.35 8.17 -6.33
N ARG A 65 -1.97 9.00 -5.36
CA ARG A 65 -0.82 8.75 -4.49
C ARG A 65 -1.23 8.86 -3.02
N GLY A 66 -0.54 8.10 -2.17
CA GLY A 66 -0.73 8.15 -0.72
C GLY A 66 -2.13 7.76 -0.28
N VAL A 67 -2.72 6.75 -0.91
CA VAL A 67 -4.10 6.32 -0.61
C VAL A 67 -4.14 5.45 0.64
N SER A 68 -4.91 5.88 1.64
CA SER A 68 -5.14 5.08 2.85
C SER A 68 -6.06 3.90 2.56
N VAL A 69 -5.66 2.72 3.00
CA VAL A 69 -6.43 1.49 2.82
C VAL A 69 -6.57 0.73 4.15
N TYR A 70 -7.64 -0.01 4.29
CA TYR A 70 -7.87 -0.83 5.48
C TYR A 70 -8.78 -2.02 5.18
N SER A 71 -8.72 -3.02 6.04
CA SER A 71 -9.66 -4.12 6.08
C SER A 71 -9.97 -4.48 7.52
N ALA A 72 -11.20 -4.24 7.94
CA ALA A 72 -11.65 -4.62 9.29
C ALA A 72 -11.73 -6.14 9.45
N GLU A 73 -12.00 -6.86 8.37
CA GLU A 73 -12.02 -8.32 8.40
C GLU A 73 -10.63 -8.90 8.67
N LEU A 74 -9.61 -8.32 8.06
CA LEU A 74 -8.22 -8.75 8.26
C LEU A 74 -7.54 -8.07 9.46
N GLY A 75 -8.09 -6.97 9.96
CA GLY A 75 -7.50 -6.20 11.06
C GLY A 75 -6.20 -5.50 10.67
N ILE A 76 -6.13 -4.96 9.46
CA ILE A 76 -4.95 -4.26 8.94
C ILE A 76 -5.31 -2.91 8.33
N SER A 77 -4.37 -1.99 8.38
CA SER A 77 -4.47 -0.69 7.72
C SER A 77 -3.10 -0.22 7.23
N GLY A 78 -3.08 0.70 6.29
CA GLY A 78 -1.84 1.24 5.75
C GLY A 78 -2.11 2.20 4.61
N GLN A 79 -1.08 2.42 3.79
CA GLN A 79 -1.18 3.28 2.61
C GLN A 79 -0.61 2.58 1.39
N CYS A 80 -1.25 2.80 0.24
CA CYS A 80 -0.67 2.50 -1.05
C CYS A 80 0.17 3.70 -1.49
N ASP A 81 1.43 3.49 -1.85
CA ASP A 81 2.30 4.56 -2.37
C ASP A 81 1.68 5.17 -3.63
N VAL A 82 1.29 4.32 -4.54
CA VAL A 82 0.64 4.68 -5.79
C VAL A 82 -0.49 3.70 -6.07
N LEU A 83 -1.62 4.22 -6.50
CA LEU A 83 -2.75 3.44 -6.95
C LEU A 83 -3.06 3.83 -8.39
N GLU A 84 -2.85 2.91 -9.33
CA GLU A 84 -3.21 3.08 -10.73
C GLU A 84 -4.60 2.53 -10.99
N TYR A 85 -5.38 3.26 -11.77
CA TYR A 85 -6.68 2.79 -12.24
C TYR A 85 -6.62 2.61 -13.76
N HIS A 86 -7.01 1.43 -14.22
CA HIS A 86 -7.04 1.10 -15.64
C HIS A 86 -8.49 0.96 -16.09
N ARG A 87 -8.89 1.76 -17.08
CA ARG A 87 -10.22 1.69 -17.68
C ARG A 87 -10.35 0.43 -18.53
N GLY A 88 -11.47 -0.26 -18.39
CA GLY A 88 -11.74 -1.48 -19.16
C GLY A 88 -13.20 -1.88 -19.11
N ALA A 89 -13.46 -3.10 -19.58
CA ALA A 89 -14.81 -3.67 -19.62
C ALA A 89 -15.30 -4.11 -18.23
N VAL A 90 -14.37 -4.32 -17.30
CA VAL A 90 -14.64 -4.77 -15.92
C VAL A 90 -13.98 -3.81 -14.94
N GLY A 91 -14.62 -3.56 -13.82
CA GLY A 91 -14.08 -2.71 -12.77
C GLY A 91 -15.18 -2.01 -11.98
N ILE A 92 -14.81 -0.93 -11.34
CA ILE A 92 -15.68 -0.10 -10.50
C ILE A 92 -15.94 1.26 -11.15
N PRO A 93 -17.11 1.88 -10.94
CA PRO A 93 -17.33 3.25 -11.34
C PRO A 93 -16.57 4.20 -10.39
N LEU A 94 -15.98 5.25 -10.95
CA LEU A 94 -15.35 6.32 -10.18
C LEU A 94 -16.13 7.62 -10.34
N SER A 95 -16.29 8.36 -9.25
CA SER A 95 -16.99 9.63 -9.23
C SER A 95 -16.35 10.62 -10.20
N GLY A 96 -17.15 11.23 -11.09
CA GLY A 96 -16.66 12.21 -12.05
C GLY A 96 -15.88 11.65 -13.23
N LYS A 97 -15.87 10.33 -13.41
CA LYS A 97 -15.14 9.67 -14.51
C LYS A 97 -16.06 8.68 -15.23
N GLU A 98 -15.96 8.65 -16.55
CA GLU A 98 -16.73 7.73 -17.38
C GLU A 98 -16.10 6.34 -17.40
N GLY A 99 -16.94 5.30 -17.45
CA GLY A 99 -16.54 3.91 -17.58
C GLY A 99 -16.24 3.21 -16.29
N LEU A 100 -15.71 2.00 -16.43
CA LEU A 100 -15.33 1.15 -15.32
C LEU A 100 -13.79 1.12 -15.20
N TRP A 101 -13.31 1.14 -13.95
CA TRP A 101 -11.90 1.24 -13.65
C TRP A 101 -11.47 0.10 -12.74
N GLN A 102 -10.32 -0.47 -13.02
CA GLN A 102 -9.74 -1.52 -12.21
C GLN A 102 -8.52 -0.96 -11.46
N PRO A 103 -8.53 -0.97 -10.11
CA PRO A 103 -7.42 -0.46 -9.33
C PRO A 103 -6.25 -1.45 -9.25
N TYR A 104 -5.04 -0.94 -9.35
CA TYR A 104 -3.80 -1.70 -9.20
C TYR A 104 -2.88 -0.99 -8.20
N PRO A 105 -2.61 -1.57 -7.03
CA PRO A 105 -1.65 -0.99 -6.11
C PRO A 105 -0.22 -1.15 -6.64
N VAL A 106 0.57 -0.09 -6.50
CA VAL A 106 1.98 -0.06 -6.87
C VAL A 106 2.78 0.36 -5.65
N GLU A 107 3.74 -0.46 -5.25
CA GLU A 107 4.60 -0.20 -4.10
C GLU A 107 6.01 0.13 -4.55
N TYR A 108 6.54 1.28 -4.09
CA TYR A 108 7.91 1.66 -4.36
C TYR A 108 8.86 1.02 -3.34
N LYS A 109 9.89 0.36 -3.85
CA LYS A 109 10.96 -0.23 -3.05
C LYS A 109 12.30 0.19 -3.60
N ARG A 110 13.26 0.47 -2.69
CA ARG A 110 14.62 0.75 -3.08
C ARG A 110 15.37 -0.56 -3.33
N GLY A 111 16.23 -0.55 -4.34
CA GLY A 111 17.13 -1.66 -4.67
C GLY A 111 16.61 -2.52 -5.81
N ARG A 112 17.20 -3.70 -5.94
CA ARG A 112 16.81 -4.66 -6.98
C ARG A 112 15.61 -5.45 -6.55
N PRO A 113 14.76 -5.91 -7.48
CA PRO A 113 13.70 -6.84 -7.16
C PRO A 113 14.27 -8.07 -6.45
N ARG A 114 13.64 -8.45 -5.35
CA ARG A 114 14.03 -9.64 -4.58
C ARG A 114 13.05 -10.77 -4.89
N GLU A 115 13.55 -11.98 -4.89
CA GLU A 115 12.72 -13.17 -5.03
C GLU A 115 11.97 -13.54 -3.73
N ASP A 116 12.14 -12.76 -2.67
CA ASP A 116 11.40 -13.01 -1.43
C ASP A 116 9.92 -12.62 -1.59
N THR A 117 9.08 -13.24 -0.79
CA THR A 117 7.64 -13.08 -0.84
C THR A 117 7.14 -11.87 -0.03
N GLY A 118 8.03 -11.11 0.62
CA GLY A 118 7.65 -10.01 1.51
C GLY A 118 6.94 -8.88 0.78
N ASP A 119 7.52 -8.42 -0.32
CA ASP A 119 6.93 -7.34 -1.12
C ASP A 119 5.64 -7.79 -1.82
N THR A 120 5.61 -9.03 -2.30
CA THR A 120 4.40 -9.63 -2.89
C THR A 120 3.29 -9.77 -1.86
N LEU A 121 3.62 -10.17 -0.64
CA LEU A 121 2.66 -10.26 0.46
C LEU A 121 2.06 -8.90 0.79
N GLN A 122 2.86 -7.85 0.82
CA GLN A 122 2.40 -6.49 1.07
C GLN A 122 1.46 -6.01 -0.03
N LEU A 123 1.80 -6.21 -1.30
CA LEU A 123 0.92 -5.88 -2.42
C LEU A 123 -0.38 -6.66 -2.40
N CYS A 124 -0.33 -7.94 -2.07
CA CYS A 124 -1.52 -8.78 -1.92
C CYS A 124 -2.44 -8.24 -0.82
N ALA A 125 -1.88 -7.86 0.32
CA ALA A 125 -2.65 -7.29 1.43
C ALA A 125 -3.27 -5.94 1.05
N GLN A 126 -2.57 -5.10 0.30
CA GLN A 126 -3.12 -3.84 -0.23
C GLN A 126 -4.30 -4.12 -1.16
N ALA A 127 -4.18 -5.09 -2.05
CA ALA A 127 -5.26 -5.48 -2.96
C ALA A 127 -6.48 -6.00 -2.18
N MET A 128 -6.28 -6.80 -1.14
CA MET A 128 -7.37 -7.30 -0.29
C MET A 128 -8.06 -6.17 0.47
N CYS A 129 -7.32 -5.17 0.94
CA CYS A 129 -7.90 -3.97 1.54
C CYS A 129 -8.76 -3.20 0.53
N LEU A 130 -8.28 -3.03 -0.69
CA LEU A 130 -9.04 -2.37 -1.76
C LEU A 130 -10.31 -3.12 -2.10
N GLU A 131 -10.28 -4.44 -2.15
CA GLU A 131 -11.47 -5.27 -2.34
C GLU A 131 -12.48 -5.04 -1.21
N SER A 132 -12.03 -5.02 0.04
CA SER A 132 -12.90 -4.75 1.20
C SER A 132 -13.54 -3.36 1.16
N MET A 133 -12.83 -2.35 0.63
CA MET A 133 -13.31 -0.97 0.58
C MET A 133 -14.21 -0.68 -0.61
N LEU A 134 -13.99 -1.36 -1.74
CA LEU A 134 -14.58 -0.98 -3.03
C LEU A 134 -15.61 -1.98 -3.57
N CYS A 135 -15.75 -3.15 -2.95
CA CYS A 135 -16.67 -4.20 -3.40
C CYS A 135 -17.78 -4.49 -2.39
#